data_7a2fafa0a4da9615bcb291866216bcb6
#
_entry.id   7a2fafa0a4da9615bcb291866216bcb6
#
_cell.length_a   1.000
_cell.length_b   1.000
_cell.length_c   1.000
_cell.angle_alpha   90.00
_cell.angle_beta   90.00
_cell.angle_gamma   90.00
#
_symmetry.space_group_name_H-M   'P 1'
#
loop_
_entity.id
_entity.type
_entity.pdbx_description
1 polymer ?
#
loop_
_entity_poly.entity_id
_entity_poly.type
_entity_poly.pdbx_seq_one_letter_code
_entity_poly.pdbx_strand_id
1 'polypeptide(L)'
;GGGVRSGGGVTTPPWFVRAMSFTAAQRFIGNVRSMLPRLVNSGVVVNGEPILYCEPRAVPAVLTFLRDHSGTRCKQLSDLTAVDIPTREKRFEVMYQLLSVDHNSRCRVKTLCGGHEGDEGVPSSVGVFNSANWLEREVWDMYGIFFHGHPDLRRILTDYGFQGHPMRKDFPLSGFVECRYDATKKRVVTEPLELTQEFRQFDLLSPWQKP
;
A
#
# COMPACT_ATOMS: atom_id res chain seq x y z
N GLY A 1 18.05 -45.54 -31.67
CA GLY A 1 16.91 -45.10 -30.93
C GLY A 1 17.35 -44.37 -29.66
N GLY A 2 17.51 -43.07 -29.70
CA GLY A 2 17.88 -42.29 -28.54
C GLY A 2 16.65 -41.51 -28.06
N GLY A 3 16.09 -41.94 -26.94
CA GLY A 3 14.96 -41.24 -26.30
C GLY A 3 15.45 -39.97 -25.60
N VAL A 4 14.96 -38.82 -26.04
CA VAL A 4 15.11 -37.51 -25.39
C VAL A 4 14.28 -37.54 -24.11
N ARG A 5 14.92 -37.45 -22.96
CA ARG A 5 14.26 -37.25 -21.67
C ARG A 5 13.88 -35.77 -21.57
N SER A 6 12.60 -35.52 -21.68
CA SER A 6 11.99 -34.19 -21.48
C SER A 6 11.98 -33.80 -20.00
N GLY A 7 12.47 -32.58 -19.74
CA GLY A 7 11.92 -31.67 -18.74
C GLY A 7 12.14 -32.01 -17.28
N GLY A 8 13.27 -31.55 -16.72
CA GLY A 8 13.37 -31.30 -15.29
C GLY A 8 12.40 -30.23 -14.86
N GLY A 9 11.31 -30.62 -14.22
CA GLY A 9 10.40 -29.67 -13.57
C GLY A 9 11.15 -28.92 -12.48
N VAL A 10 11.17 -27.59 -12.56
CA VAL A 10 11.70 -26.73 -11.50
C VAL A 10 10.78 -26.93 -10.29
N THR A 11 11.25 -27.70 -9.30
CA THR A 11 10.56 -27.86 -8.03
C THR A 11 10.69 -26.55 -7.28
N THR A 12 9.60 -25.79 -7.20
CA THR A 12 9.54 -24.60 -6.35
C THR A 12 9.78 -25.00 -4.90
N PRO A 13 10.64 -24.28 -4.16
CA PRO A 13 10.94 -24.62 -2.77
C PRO A 13 9.67 -24.50 -1.91
N PRO A 14 9.54 -25.34 -0.84
CA PRO A 14 8.32 -25.45 -0.03
C PRO A 14 7.90 -24.18 0.70
N TRP A 15 8.78 -23.18 0.81
CA TRP A 15 8.49 -21.87 1.39
C TRP A 15 8.00 -20.82 0.36
N PHE A 16 7.92 -21.20 -0.92
CA PHE A 16 7.33 -20.32 -1.92
C PHE A 16 5.80 -20.36 -1.75
N VAL A 17 5.21 -19.28 -1.26
CA VAL A 17 3.76 -19.13 -1.20
C VAL A 17 3.22 -19.26 -2.62
N ARG A 18 2.60 -20.39 -2.91
CA ARG A 18 2.05 -20.67 -4.23
C ARG A 18 0.95 -19.65 -4.50
N ALA A 19 1.18 -18.75 -5.46
CA ALA A 19 0.13 -17.86 -5.95
C ALA A 19 -1.11 -18.69 -6.33
N MET A 20 -2.30 -18.20 -6.01
CA MET A 20 -3.54 -18.84 -6.43
C MET A 20 -3.52 -19.02 -7.96
N SER A 21 -4.09 -20.12 -8.47
CA SER A 21 -4.29 -20.20 -9.92
C SER A 21 -5.19 -19.06 -10.36
N PHE A 22 -4.98 -18.51 -11.55
CA PHE A 22 -5.79 -17.41 -12.10
C PHE A 22 -7.30 -17.68 -12.00
N THR A 23 -7.72 -18.90 -12.31
CA THR A 23 -9.12 -19.33 -12.22
C THR A 23 -9.64 -19.35 -10.78
N ALA A 24 -8.81 -19.74 -9.79
CA ALA A 24 -9.19 -19.72 -8.38
C ALA A 24 -9.34 -18.29 -7.87
N ALA A 25 -8.43 -17.39 -8.25
CA ALA A 25 -8.51 -15.98 -7.91
C ALA A 25 -9.75 -15.29 -8.51
N GLN A 26 -10.11 -15.63 -9.75
CA GLN A 26 -11.34 -15.13 -10.37
C GLN A 26 -12.60 -15.64 -9.66
N ARG A 27 -12.65 -16.92 -9.27
CA ARG A 27 -13.76 -17.47 -8.48
C ARG A 27 -13.87 -16.81 -7.12
N PHE A 28 -12.74 -16.56 -6.45
CA PHE A 28 -12.70 -15.84 -5.19
C PHE A 28 -13.34 -14.45 -5.32
N ILE A 29 -12.95 -13.66 -6.34
CA ILE A 29 -13.52 -12.33 -6.61
C ILE A 29 -15.03 -12.45 -6.87
N GLY A 30 -15.45 -13.40 -7.70
CA GLY A 30 -16.87 -13.63 -8.01
C GLY A 30 -17.68 -13.93 -6.77
N ASN A 31 -17.19 -14.82 -5.91
CA ASN A 31 -17.85 -15.19 -4.67
C ASN A 31 -17.96 -14.00 -3.69
N VAL A 32 -16.87 -13.26 -3.48
CA VAL A 32 -16.89 -12.08 -2.60
C VAL A 32 -17.85 -11.01 -3.14
N ARG A 33 -17.84 -10.74 -4.43
CA ARG A 33 -18.76 -9.76 -5.03
C ARG A 33 -20.22 -10.18 -4.94
N SER A 34 -20.52 -11.47 -5.07
CA SER A 34 -21.91 -11.97 -4.91
C SER A 34 -22.41 -11.83 -3.46
N MET A 35 -21.53 -11.96 -2.48
CA MET A 35 -21.86 -11.79 -1.07
C MET A 35 -21.91 -10.33 -0.62
N LEU A 36 -21.06 -9.47 -1.23
CA LEU A 36 -20.92 -8.03 -0.87
C LEU A 36 -21.15 -7.11 -2.09
N PRO A 37 -22.30 -7.19 -2.78
CA PRO A 37 -22.50 -6.47 -4.04
C PRO A 37 -22.55 -4.94 -3.90
N ARG A 38 -22.85 -4.43 -2.69
CA ARG A 38 -22.93 -2.99 -2.39
C ARG A 38 -21.62 -2.41 -1.87
N LEU A 39 -20.68 -3.25 -1.41
CA LEU A 39 -19.46 -2.82 -0.75
C LEU A 39 -18.23 -2.98 -1.65
N VAL A 40 -18.25 -3.97 -2.57
CA VAL A 40 -17.15 -4.25 -3.50
C VAL A 40 -17.58 -3.85 -4.90
N ASN A 41 -17.00 -2.76 -5.39
CA ASN A 41 -17.33 -2.19 -6.69
C ASN A 41 -16.83 -3.07 -7.85
N SER A 42 -15.58 -3.49 -7.77
CA SER A 42 -14.94 -4.30 -8.81
C SER A 42 -13.85 -5.20 -8.23
N GLY A 43 -13.35 -6.11 -9.05
CA GLY A 43 -12.22 -6.94 -8.70
C GLY A 43 -11.43 -7.36 -9.92
N VAL A 44 -10.13 -7.45 -9.78
CA VAL A 44 -9.17 -7.80 -10.84
C VAL A 44 -8.18 -8.82 -10.29
N VAL A 45 -7.66 -9.68 -11.15
CA VAL A 45 -6.54 -10.59 -10.81
C VAL A 45 -5.27 -10.05 -11.42
N VAL A 46 -4.27 -9.78 -10.60
CA VAL A 46 -2.93 -9.35 -11.04
C VAL A 46 -1.89 -10.31 -10.45
N ASN A 47 -1.05 -10.88 -11.28
CA ASN A 47 0.00 -11.83 -10.88
C ASN A 47 -0.53 -13.01 -10.04
N GLY A 48 -1.76 -13.46 -10.30
CA GLY A 48 -2.38 -14.56 -9.54
C GLY A 48 -2.96 -14.15 -8.18
N GLU A 49 -2.91 -12.87 -7.81
CA GLU A 49 -3.52 -12.34 -6.59
C GLU A 49 -4.84 -11.62 -6.89
N PRO A 50 -5.91 -11.91 -6.14
CA PRO A 50 -7.17 -11.19 -6.25
C PRO A 50 -7.05 -9.81 -5.61
N ILE A 51 -7.48 -8.78 -6.33
CA ILE A 51 -7.57 -7.39 -5.90
C ILE A 51 -9.04 -7.00 -5.90
N LEU A 52 -9.52 -6.47 -4.78
CA LEU A 52 -10.88 -5.97 -4.60
C LEU A 52 -10.85 -4.45 -4.48
N TYR A 53 -11.70 -3.77 -5.22
CA TYR A 53 -11.86 -2.31 -5.11
C TYR A 53 -13.14 -1.99 -4.35
N CYS A 54 -13.03 -1.13 -3.34
CA CYS A 54 -14.15 -0.65 -2.55
C CYS A 54 -14.04 0.85 -2.30
N GLU A 55 -15.14 1.45 -1.88
CA GLU A 55 -15.14 2.84 -1.44
C GLU A 55 -14.49 2.96 -0.05
N PRO A 56 -13.91 4.13 0.30
CA PRO A 56 -13.26 4.35 1.59
C PRO A 56 -14.16 3.98 2.78
N ARG A 57 -15.41 4.40 2.74
CA ARG A 57 -16.39 4.13 3.82
C ARG A 57 -16.69 2.65 4.02
N ALA A 58 -16.52 1.83 2.98
CA ALA A 58 -16.82 0.39 3.02
C ALA A 58 -15.63 -0.45 3.57
N VAL A 59 -14.43 0.12 3.65
CA VAL A 59 -13.20 -0.59 4.02
C VAL A 59 -13.34 -1.40 5.32
N PRO A 60 -13.78 -0.85 6.47
CA PRO A 60 -13.86 -1.63 7.70
C PRO A 60 -14.81 -2.82 7.59
N ALA A 61 -15.94 -2.65 6.91
CA ALA A 61 -16.93 -3.72 6.73
C ALA A 61 -16.38 -4.84 5.82
N VAL A 62 -15.71 -4.48 4.71
CA VAL A 62 -15.08 -5.44 3.80
C VAL A 62 -13.96 -6.20 4.51
N LEU A 63 -13.10 -5.51 5.27
CA LEU A 63 -12.03 -6.14 6.03
C LEU A 63 -12.55 -7.08 7.11
N THR A 64 -13.60 -6.69 7.85
CA THR A 64 -14.25 -7.55 8.85
C THR A 64 -14.81 -8.82 8.21
N PHE A 65 -15.50 -8.67 7.07
CA PHE A 65 -16.01 -9.82 6.33
C PHE A 65 -14.89 -10.76 5.89
N LEU A 66 -13.83 -10.23 5.26
CA LEU A 66 -12.70 -11.04 4.80
C LEU A 66 -11.96 -11.74 5.94
N ARG A 67 -11.90 -11.11 7.12
CA ARG A 67 -11.30 -11.69 8.32
C ARG A 67 -12.12 -12.86 8.87
N ASP A 68 -13.44 -12.72 8.93
CA ASP A 68 -14.31 -13.60 9.73
C ASP A 68 -15.05 -14.67 8.90
N HIS A 69 -15.28 -14.41 7.61
CA HIS A 69 -15.97 -15.35 6.75
C HIS A 69 -15.16 -16.64 6.55
N SER A 70 -15.82 -17.80 6.68
CA SER A 70 -15.18 -19.12 6.64
C SER A 70 -14.44 -19.42 5.33
N GLY A 71 -14.93 -18.92 4.20
CA GLY A 71 -14.32 -19.11 2.88
C GLY A 71 -13.13 -18.21 2.58
N THR A 72 -12.87 -17.20 3.40
CA THR A 72 -11.76 -16.25 3.20
C THR A 72 -10.72 -16.32 4.32
N ARG A 73 -11.13 -16.24 5.58
CA ARG A 73 -10.28 -16.32 6.78
C ARG A 73 -8.98 -15.52 6.69
N CYS A 74 -9.05 -14.30 6.18
CA CYS A 74 -7.90 -13.42 6.10
C CYS A 74 -7.59 -12.82 7.48
N LYS A 75 -7.02 -13.63 8.37
CA LYS A 75 -6.78 -13.29 9.78
C LYS A 75 -5.62 -12.31 10.00
N GLN A 76 -4.78 -12.11 8.99
CA GLN A 76 -3.60 -11.25 9.09
C GLN A 76 -3.67 -10.12 8.07
N LEU A 77 -3.53 -8.89 8.56
CA LEU A 77 -3.12 -7.75 7.76
C LEU A 77 -1.59 -7.74 7.70
N SER A 78 -1.05 -8.15 6.56
CA SER A 78 0.40 -8.24 6.37
C SER A 78 1.03 -6.88 6.18
N ASP A 79 0.32 -5.99 5.48
CA ASP A 79 0.81 -4.65 5.18
C ASP A 79 -0.33 -3.70 4.82
N LEU A 80 -0.12 -2.41 5.00
CA LEU A 80 -0.97 -1.32 4.56
C LEU A 80 -0.08 -0.21 4.02
N THR A 81 -0.29 0.17 2.78
CA THR A 81 0.49 1.24 2.15
C THR A 81 -0.37 2.06 1.20
N ALA A 82 0.18 3.15 0.69
CA ALA A 82 -0.49 3.98 -0.30
C ALA A 82 0.41 4.24 -1.52
N VAL A 83 -0.23 4.63 -2.60
CA VAL A 83 0.44 5.11 -3.82
C VAL A 83 -0.14 6.46 -4.19
N ASP A 84 0.74 7.38 -4.53
CA ASP A 84 0.39 8.70 -5.06
C ASP A 84 0.39 8.67 -6.59
N ILE A 85 -0.75 9.00 -7.19
CA ILE A 85 -0.93 9.09 -8.65
C ILE A 85 -1.52 10.47 -8.98
N PRO A 86 -0.69 11.49 -9.15
CA PRO A 86 -1.13 12.89 -9.29
C PRO A 86 -2.05 13.16 -10.48
N THR A 87 -2.04 12.29 -11.48
CA THR A 87 -2.85 12.44 -12.70
C THR A 87 -4.32 12.04 -12.52
N ARG A 88 -4.66 11.38 -11.40
CA ARG A 88 -6.03 10.94 -11.12
C ARG A 88 -6.79 11.99 -10.30
N GLU A 89 -8.09 12.07 -10.48
CA GLU A 89 -9.00 12.88 -9.67
C GLU A 89 -8.92 12.48 -8.19
N LYS A 90 -9.04 11.17 -7.89
CA LYS A 90 -8.71 10.59 -6.59
C LYS A 90 -7.24 10.21 -6.58
N ARG A 91 -6.42 11.12 -6.07
CA ARG A 91 -4.96 11.08 -6.15
C ARG A 91 -4.33 9.85 -5.50
N PHE A 92 -4.84 9.46 -4.32
CA PHE A 92 -4.22 8.39 -3.54
C PHE A 92 -4.99 7.07 -3.67
N GLU A 93 -4.22 5.98 -3.74
CA GLU A 93 -4.71 4.62 -3.71
C GLU A 93 -4.16 3.94 -2.46
N VAL A 94 -5.02 3.64 -1.48
CA VAL A 94 -4.65 2.93 -0.26
C VAL A 94 -4.87 1.44 -0.47
N MET A 95 -3.89 0.63 -0.08
CA MET A 95 -3.86 -0.81 -0.31
C MET A 95 -3.67 -1.57 0.99
N TYR A 96 -4.57 -2.51 1.25
CA TYR A 96 -4.52 -3.44 2.38
C TYR A 96 -4.11 -4.82 1.86
N GLN A 97 -2.98 -5.34 2.32
CA GLN A 97 -2.47 -6.67 1.98
C GLN A 97 -2.92 -7.67 3.04
N LEU A 98 -3.80 -8.56 2.66
CA LEU A 98 -4.36 -9.57 3.56
C LEU A 98 -3.78 -10.95 3.30
N LEU A 99 -3.55 -11.71 4.37
CA LEU A 99 -3.09 -13.08 4.32
C LEU A 99 -4.07 -13.99 5.07
N SER A 100 -4.48 -15.05 4.40
CA SER A 100 -5.14 -16.20 5.00
C SER A 100 -4.11 -17.34 5.18
N VAL A 101 -3.73 -17.61 6.41
CA VAL A 101 -2.83 -18.72 6.74
C VAL A 101 -3.55 -20.05 6.54
N ASP A 102 -4.82 -20.11 6.96
CA ASP A 102 -5.64 -21.32 6.86
C ASP A 102 -5.83 -21.79 5.41
N HIS A 103 -6.03 -20.86 4.49
CA HIS A 103 -6.23 -21.17 3.06
C HIS A 103 -4.97 -20.99 2.21
N ASN A 104 -3.85 -20.60 2.83
CA ASN A 104 -2.60 -20.27 2.11
C ASN A 104 -2.85 -19.37 0.90
N SER A 105 -3.59 -18.28 1.12
CA SER A 105 -3.99 -17.37 0.06
C SER A 105 -3.79 -15.91 0.46
N ARG A 106 -3.54 -15.08 -0.52
CA ARG A 106 -3.39 -13.63 -0.35
C ARG A 106 -4.52 -12.91 -1.07
N CYS A 107 -4.94 -11.80 -0.53
CA CYS A 107 -5.94 -10.93 -1.12
C CYS A 107 -5.54 -9.48 -0.86
N ARG A 108 -5.80 -8.62 -1.83
CA ARG A 108 -5.54 -7.19 -1.71
C ARG A 108 -6.86 -6.43 -1.79
N VAL A 109 -7.06 -5.52 -0.86
CA VAL A 109 -8.18 -4.56 -0.89
C VAL A 109 -7.60 -3.19 -1.23
N LYS A 110 -8.18 -2.51 -2.20
CA LYS A 110 -7.77 -1.18 -2.63
C LYS A 110 -8.93 -0.20 -2.51
N THR A 111 -8.62 1.01 -2.04
CA THR A 111 -9.55 2.12 -2.02
C THR A 111 -8.90 3.37 -2.56
N LEU A 112 -9.69 4.19 -3.24
CA LEU A 112 -9.24 5.45 -3.80
C LEU A 112 -9.73 6.59 -2.93
N CYS A 113 -8.82 7.46 -2.51
CA CYS A 113 -9.14 8.68 -1.76
C CYS A 113 -8.50 9.90 -2.43
N GLY A 114 -9.10 11.05 -2.20
CA GLY A 114 -8.54 12.32 -2.65
C GLY A 114 -7.37 12.75 -1.76
N GLY A 115 -6.73 13.85 -2.11
CA GLY A 115 -5.54 14.35 -1.41
C GLY A 115 -5.62 15.82 -1.05
N HIS A 116 -6.80 16.42 -1.14
CA HIS A 116 -7.00 17.82 -0.78
C HIS A 116 -7.45 17.94 0.68
N GLU A 117 -7.11 19.06 1.31
CA GLU A 117 -7.65 19.40 2.61
C GLU A 117 -9.19 19.50 2.50
N GLY A 118 -9.90 18.66 3.27
CA GLY A 118 -11.36 18.54 3.20
C GLY A 118 -11.88 17.30 2.50
N ASP A 119 -11.04 16.53 1.83
CA ASP A 119 -11.42 15.22 1.28
C ASP A 119 -11.71 14.21 2.39
N GLU A 120 -12.72 13.37 2.12
CA GLU A 120 -13.03 12.25 3.01
C GLU A 120 -11.82 11.31 3.10
N GLY A 121 -11.19 11.27 4.27
CA GLY A 121 -10.17 10.30 4.58
C GLY A 121 -10.71 8.87 4.57
N VAL A 122 -9.91 7.94 5.01
CA VAL A 122 -10.30 6.53 5.10
C VAL A 122 -10.66 6.20 6.55
N PRO A 123 -11.77 5.49 6.83
CA PRO A 123 -12.03 5.01 8.18
C PRO A 123 -10.94 4.06 8.67
N SER A 124 -10.51 4.23 9.92
CA SER A 124 -9.47 3.38 10.52
C SER A 124 -9.90 1.92 10.59
N SER A 125 -8.97 1.05 10.29
CA SER A 125 -9.09 -0.40 10.37
C SER A 125 -8.49 -1.00 11.65
N VAL A 126 -8.03 -0.17 12.60
CA VAL A 126 -7.44 -0.61 13.88
C VAL A 126 -8.40 -1.49 14.68
N GLY A 127 -9.71 -1.19 14.65
CA GLY A 127 -10.73 -2.02 15.30
C GLY A 127 -10.90 -3.41 14.66
N VAL A 128 -10.43 -3.59 13.43
CA VAL A 128 -10.44 -4.88 12.73
C VAL A 128 -9.10 -5.60 12.92
N PHE A 129 -7.99 -4.89 12.69
CA PHE A 129 -6.63 -5.41 12.80
C PHE A 129 -5.76 -4.47 13.64
N ASN A 130 -5.30 -4.91 14.79
CA ASN A 130 -4.43 -4.10 15.65
C ASN A 130 -3.12 -3.68 14.97
N SER A 131 -2.61 -4.48 14.04
CA SER A 131 -1.42 -4.16 13.25
C SER A 131 -1.59 -2.90 12.38
N ALA A 132 -2.83 -2.55 12.04
CA ALA A 132 -3.12 -1.35 11.26
C ALA A 132 -2.71 -0.04 11.98
N ASN A 133 -2.63 -0.04 13.31
CA ASN A 133 -2.29 1.16 14.08
C ASN A 133 -0.99 1.83 13.59
N TRP A 134 0.08 1.10 13.50
CA TRP A 134 1.38 1.63 13.06
C TRP A 134 1.40 1.90 11.55
N LEU A 135 0.80 1.03 10.77
CA LEU A 135 0.75 1.15 9.31
C LEU A 135 -0.08 2.36 8.86
N GLU A 136 -1.20 2.65 9.53
CA GLU A 136 -2.00 3.85 9.25
C GLU A 136 -1.25 5.14 9.61
N ARG A 137 -0.50 5.13 10.72
CA ARG A 137 0.38 6.25 11.08
C ARG A 137 1.50 6.46 10.05
N GLU A 138 2.08 5.39 9.51
CA GLU A 138 3.07 5.47 8.43
C GLU A 138 2.47 6.10 7.18
N VAL A 139 1.30 5.64 6.75
CA VAL A 139 0.60 6.20 5.58
C VAL A 139 0.23 7.68 5.81
N TRP A 140 -0.22 8.02 7.01
CA TRP A 140 -0.44 9.43 7.38
C TRP A 140 0.85 10.25 7.30
N ASP A 141 1.93 9.76 7.85
CA ASP A 141 3.22 10.48 7.88
C ASP A 141 3.79 10.68 6.47
N MET A 142 3.76 9.64 5.65
CA MET A 142 4.38 9.64 4.32
C MET A 142 3.54 10.33 3.24
N TYR A 143 2.21 10.19 3.29
CA TYR A 143 1.30 10.67 2.24
C TYR A 143 0.32 11.76 2.71
N GLY A 144 0.07 11.87 4.01
CA GLY A 144 -0.90 12.81 4.56
C GLY A 144 -2.36 12.38 4.38
N ILE A 145 -2.62 11.07 4.29
CA ILE A 145 -3.97 10.52 4.21
C ILE A 145 -4.53 10.39 5.61
N PHE A 146 -5.68 11.04 5.87
CA PHE A 146 -6.29 11.02 7.20
C PHE A 146 -7.09 9.74 7.44
N PHE A 147 -6.95 9.15 8.64
CA PHE A 147 -7.68 7.96 9.07
C PHE A 147 -8.68 8.33 10.18
N HIS A 148 -9.98 8.32 9.83
CA HIS A 148 -11.04 8.64 10.78
C HIS A 148 -11.21 7.57 11.86
N GLY A 149 -11.25 8.00 13.11
CA GLY A 149 -11.43 7.09 14.24
C GLY A 149 -10.15 6.35 14.66
N HIS A 150 -8.98 6.73 14.13
CA HIS A 150 -7.70 6.22 14.62
C HIS A 150 -7.45 6.70 16.06
N PRO A 151 -7.02 5.81 16.99
CA PRO A 151 -6.87 6.17 18.40
C PRO A 151 -5.77 7.21 18.67
N ASP A 152 -4.68 7.21 17.91
CA ASP A 152 -3.56 8.15 18.07
C ASP A 152 -2.84 8.34 16.73
N LEU A 153 -3.41 9.19 15.87
CA LEU A 153 -2.84 9.48 14.55
C LEU A 153 -1.76 10.56 14.66
N ARG A 154 -0.52 10.14 14.73
CA ARG A 154 0.66 11.01 14.82
C ARG A 154 1.80 10.49 13.96
N ARG A 155 2.74 11.36 13.59
CA ARG A 155 3.92 10.99 12.79
C ARG A 155 4.76 9.94 13.51
N ILE A 156 5.43 9.07 12.74
CA ILE A 156 6.20 7.95 13.26
C ILE A 156 7.61 7.84 12.66
N LEU A 157 7.79 8.18 11.39
CA LEU A 157 9.05 8.00 10.67
C LEU A 157 9.82 9.31 10.48
N THR A 158 9.13 10.42 10.25
CA THR A 158 9.76 11.73 10.06
C THR A 158 10.21 12.32 11.37
N ASP A 159 11.22 13.19 11.31
CA ASP A 159 11.77 13.87 12.47
C ASP A 159 10.76 14.84 13.12
N TYR A 160 11.03 15.23 14.36
CA TYR A 160 10.21 16.20 15.09
C TYR A 160 10.16 17.54 14.36
N GLY A 161 8.97 18.09 14.21
CA GLY A 161 8.79 19.35 13.50
C GLY A 161 8.93 19.27 11.98
N PHE A 162 9.02 18.07 11.41
CA PHE A 162 9.05 17.87 9.96
C PHE A 162 7.75 18.38 9.33
N GLN A 163 7.88 19.15 8.23
CA GLN A 163 6.75 19.68 7.48
C GLN A 163 6.65 19.00 6.12
N GLY A 164 5.42 18.67 5.74
CA GLY A 164 5.13 17.98 4.47
C GLY A 164 5.08 16.46 4.60
N HIS A 165 4.92 15.80 3.45
CA HIS A 165 4.76 14.36 3.33
C HIS A 165 5.70 13.82 2.26
N PRO A 166 6.80 13.13 2.65
CA PRO A 166 7.94 12.85 1.76
C PRO A 166 7.66 11.92 0.60
N MET A 167 6.63 11.07 0.70
CA MET A 167 6.31 10.10 -0.36
C MET A 167 5.34 10.65 -1.43
N ARG A 168 4.85 11.87 -1.26
CA ARG A 168 4.11 12.55 -2.33
C ARG A 168 5.04 12.85 -3.50
N LYS A 169 4.55 12.69 -4.72
CA LYS A 169 5.34 12.89 -5.95
C LYS A 169 5.76 14.34 -6.18
N ASP A 170 5.02 15.28 -5.61
CA ASP A 170 5.33 16.73 -5.64
C ASP A 170 6.29 17.18 -4.54
N PHE A 171 6.64 16.31 -3.60
CA PHE A 171 7.65 16.61 -2.59
C PHE A 171 9.06 16.47 -3.18
N PRO A 172 9.94 17.49 -3.04
CA PRO A 172 11.29 17.43 -3.60
C PRO A 172 12.15 16.35 -2.94
N LEU A 173 13.04 15.73 -3.71
CA LEU A 173 13.89 14.61 -3.25
C LEU A 173 14.74 14.98 -2.02
N SER A 174 15.31 16.17 -1.99
CA SER A 174 16.15 16.64 -0.88
C SER A 174 15.37 17.36 0.23
N GLY A 175 14.05 17.52 0.06
CA GLY A 175 13.22 18.30 1.00
C GLY A 175 13.48 19.81 0.92
N PHE A 176 13.17 20.53 1.99
CA PHE A 176 13.25 22.00 2.07
C PHE A 176 14.26 22.47 3.12
N VAL A 177 14.69 21.60 4.01
CA VAL A 177 15.56 21.93 5.13
C VAL A 177 16.67 20.90 5.27
N GLU A 178 17.80 21.35 5.81
CA GLU A 178 18.92 20.49 6.16
C GLU A 178 19.30 20.68 7.63
N CYS A 179 19.92 19.67 8.21
CA CYS A 179 20.42 19.70 9.57
C CYS A 179 21.94 19.63 9.57
N ARG A 180 22.59 20.53 10.30
CA ARG A 180 24.04 20.51 10.51
C ARG A 180 24.39 20.80 11.96
N TYR A 181 25.55 20.35 12.38
CA TYR A 181 26.08 20.72 13.69
C TYR A 181 26.77 22.09 13.61
N ASP A 182 26.30 23.05 14.41
CA ASP A 182 26.94 24.37 14.57
C ASP A 182 27.90 24.35 15.77
N ALA A 183 29.19 24.43 15.47
CA ALA A 183 30.24 24.42 16.51
C ALA A 183 30.17 25.64 17.42
N THR A 184 29.70 26.78 16.94
CA THR A 184 29.57 28.01 17.72
C THR A 184 28.43 27.90 18.72
N LYS A 185 27.28 27.40 18.27
CA LYS A 185 26.06 27.17 19.08
C LYS A 185 26.12 25.86 19.85
N LYS A 186 27.11 24.98 19.58
CA LYS A 186 27.30 23.64 20.16
C LYS A 186 26.03 22.77 20.11
N ARG A 187 25.27 22.86 19.02
CA ARG A 187 24.03 22.09 18.80
C ARG A 187 23.78 21.84 17.32
N VAL A 188 22.90 20.88 17.03
CA VAL A 188 22.34 20.69 15.68
C VAL A 188 21.37 21.83 15.41
N VAL A 189 21.51 22.45 14.24
CA VAL A 189 20.63 23.52 13.75
C VAL A 189 19.96 23.07 12.46
N THR A 190 18.72 23.49 12.28
CA THR A 190 17.95 23.26 11.04
C THR A 190 17.96 24.55 10.24
N GLU A 191 18.36 24.48 8.99
CA GLU A 191 18.52 25.61 8.09
C GLU A 191 17.82 25.32 6.75
N PRO A 192 17.45 26.35 5.96
CA PRO A 192 16.99 26.14 4.60
C PRO A 192 18.02 25.37 3.79
N LEU A 193 17.55 24.51 2.89
CA LEU A 193 18.40 23.66 2.06
C LEU A 193 19.26 24.50 1.11
N GLU A 194 20.58 24.30 1.13
CA GLU A 194 21.55 24.83 0.18
C GLU A 194 22.31 23.68 -0.49
N LEU A 195 21.87 23.29 -1.69
CA LEU A 195 22.52 22.22 -2.45
C LEU A 195 23.78 22.76 -3.14
N THR A 196 24.93 22.15 -2.88
CA THR A 196 26.19 22.43 -3.60
C THR A 196 26.14 21.98 -5.06
N GLN A 197 25.36 20.95 -5.36
CA GLN A 197 25.08 20.47 -6.68
C GLN A 197 23.61 20.12 -6.77
N GLU A 198 22.91 20.69 -7.76
CA GLU A 198 21.52 20.34 -8.04
C GLU A 198 21.40 18.87 -8.44
N PHE A 199 20.32 18.21 -7.98
CA PHE A 199 20.03 16.84 -8.38
C PHE A 199 19.72 16.80 -9.89
N ARG A 200 20.49 15.99 -10.60
CA ARG A 200 20.31 15.80 -12.05
C ARG A 200 19.35 14.63 -12.30
N GLN A 201 18.27 14.92 -13.00
CA GLN A 201 17.33 13.89 -13.46
C GLN A 201 17.82 13.30 -14.77
N PHE A 202 17.82 11.97 -14.84
CA PHE A 202 18.11 11.22 -16.05
C PHE A 202 16.89 10.43 -16.46
N ASP A 203 16.62 10.38 -17.76
CA ASP A 203 15.66 9.46 -18.33
C ASP A 203 16.29 8.07 -18.39
N LEU A 204 15.81 7.17 -17.51
CA LEU A 204 16.32 5.80 -17.40
C LEU A 204 15.47 4.79 -18.19
N LEU A 205 14.51 5.28 -19.01
CA LEU A 205 13.74 4.42 -19.89
C LEU A 205 14.65 3.80 -20.95
N SER A 206 14.46 2.50 -21.17
CA SER A 206 15.16 1.81 -22.25
C SER A 206 14.71 2.40 -23.60
N PRO A 207 15.63 2.85 -24.49
CA PRO A 207 15.25 3.37 -25.81
C PRO A 207 14.56 2.34 -26.71
N TRP A 208 14.64 1.05 -26.33
CA TRP A 208 14.03 -0.08 -27.04
C TRP A 208 12.65 -0.48 -26.49
N GLN A 209 12.22 0.05 -25.35
CA GLN A 209 10.87 -0.15 -24.83
C GLN A 209 9.91 0.78 -25.55
N LYS A 210 8.97 0.20 -26.30
CA LYS A 210 7.83 0.96 -26.80
C LYS A 210 6.93 1.36 -25.63
N PRO A 211 6.41 2.59 -25.56
CA PRO A 211 5.46 3.05 -24.54
C PRO A 211 4.16 2.27 -24.55
#